data_9072aff68e68670b1643bb7cdc3482e8
#
_entry.id   9072aff68e68670b1643bb7cdc3482e8
#
_cell.length_a   1.000
_cell.length_b   1.000
_cell.length_c   1.000
_cell.angle_alpha   90.00
_cell.angle_beta   90.00
_cell.angle_gamma   90.00
#
_symmetry.space_group_name_H-M   'P 1'
#
loop_
_entity.id
_entity.type
_entity.pdbx_description
1 polymer ?
#
loop_
_entity_poly.entity_id
_entity_poly.type
_entity_poly.pdbx_seq_one_letter_code
_entity_poly.pdbx_strand_id
1 'polypeptide(L)'
;MKILLVGEYSRLHNSLKEGLLKLGHQVVLIGLEDGFKKYPMDLLIQKKYDSGFLKKIKIFLYRIFRIDISSLSIERQVRKHQKELTGHDVVQFINENALSCSPKVAKRIFDFFRKENKKTFLLSCGTDHLSVKYAFEKKLRYSLLTPYFNGKSSKSENRFVLSYLDRAHESLHHWIFKHIEGVIASDLDYHLPLKNHPKYKGCVPNCINTSLFEATPLKTAGKIRIFHGINKENYYRKGNDFFEKALAIVEKKYPERIEVLTVSNLPYDVYIKSY
;
A
#
# COMPACT_ATOMS: atom_id res chain seq x y z
N MET A 1 23.94 8.45 -2.11
CA MET A 1 23.69 7.00 -2.28
C MET A 1 22.78 6.77 -3.47
N LYS A 2 22.83 5.58 -4.06
CA LYS A 2 21.85 5.12 -5.04
C LYS A 2 20.78 4.30 -4.32
N ILE A 3 19.53 4.69 -4.43
CA ILE A 3 18.41 4.08 -3.69
C ILE A 3 17.36 3.60 -4.68
N LEU A 4 16.89 2.38 -4.50
CA LEU A 4 15.79 1.79 -5.27
C LEU A 4 14.57 1.61 -4.35
N LEU A 5 13.44 2.18 -4.75
CA LEU A 5 12.16 2.03 -4.10
C LEU A 5 11.27 1.10 -4.93
N VAL A 6 10.77 0.02 -4.33
CA VAL A 6 9.98 -1.01 -5.00
C VAL A 6 8.56 -1.02 -4.47
N GLY A 7 7.61 -0.78 -5.37
CA GLY A 7 6.19 -0.63 -5.06
C GLY A 7 5.80 0.81 -4.73
N GLU A 8 4.52 1.13 -4.98
CA GLU A 8 3.93 2.43 -4.65
C GLU A 8 2.49 2.23 -4.17
N TYR A 9 2.19 2.76 -3.01
CA TYR A 9 0.85 2.83 -2.46
C TYR A 9 0.63 4.19 -1.82
N SER A 10 -0.47 4.83 -2.17
CA SER A 10 -0.93 6.07 -1.54
C SER A 10 0.13 7.19 -1.46
N ARG A 11 0.99 7.28 -2.47
CA ARG A 11 2.07 8.28 -2.61
C ARG A 11 3.23 8.12 -1.61
N LEU A 12 3.30 7.02 -0.88
CA LEU A 12 4.32 6.81 0.15
C LEU A 12 5.75 6.86 -0.39
N HIS A 13 6.06 6.04 -1.39
CA HIS A 13 7.38 6.03 -1.99
C HIS A 13 7.66 7.25 -2.86
N ASN A 14 6.64 7.87 -3.47
CA ASN A 14 6.81 9.15 -4.16
C ASN A 14 7.24 10.25 -3.20
N SER A 15 6.56 10.41 -2.05
CA SER A 15 6.93 11.41 -1.05
C SER A 15 8.31 11.14 -0.45
N LEU A 16 8.64 9.87 -0.21
CA LEU A 16 9.98 9.48 0.24
C LEU A 16 11.04 9.80 -0.82
N LYS A 17 10.79 9.49 -2.09
CA LYS A 17 11.67 9.82 -3.21
C LYS A 17 11.95 11.32 -3.28
N GLU A 18 10.91 12.15 -3.18
CA GLU A 18 11.04 13.61 -3.21
C GLU A 18 11.97 14.11 -2.08
N GLY A 19 11.80 13.59 -0.87
CA GLY A 19 12.68 13.93 0.26
C GLY A 19 14.12 13.47 0.05
N LEU A 20 14.32 12.23 -0.42
CA LEU A 20 15.66 11.69 -0.68
C LEU A 20 16.39 12.42 -1.81
N LEU A 21 15.69 12.86 -2.86
CA LEU A 21 16.26 13.68 -3.92
C LEU A 21 16.72 15.03 -3.40
N LYS A 22 15.93 15.70 -2.52
CA LYS A 22 16.33 16.96 -1.84
C LYS A 22 17.58 16.79 -0.98
N LEU A 23 17.82 15.60 -0.43
CA LEU A 23 19.02 15.25 0.32
C LEU A 23 20.21 14.86 -0.57
N GLY A 24 20.10 15.00 -1.90
CA GLY A 24 21.18 14.72 -2.85
C GLY A 24 21.39 13.23 -3.17
N HIS A 25 20.41 12.38 -2.91
CA HIS A 25 20.47 10.96 -3.27
C HIS A 25 19.97 10.73 -4.71
N GLN A 26 20.45 9.69 -5.37
CA GLN A 26 19.91 9.20 -6.63
C GLN A 26 18.84 8.16 -6.30
N VAL A 27 17.62 8.35 -6.78
CA VAL A 27 16.49 7.50 -6.41
C VAL A 27 15.73 7.03 -7.64
N VAL A 28 15.52 5.73 -7.75
CA VAL A 28 14.67 5.10 -8.77
C VAL A 28 13.45 4.50 -8.07
N LEU A 29 12.26 4.75 -8.62
CA LEU A 29 10.99 4.20 -8.16
C LEU A 29 10.40 3.28 -9.23
N ILE A 30 10.21 2.01 -8.88
CA ILE A 30 9.54 1.01 -9.72
C ILE A 30 8.25 0.54 -9.04
N GLY A 31 7.16 0.42 -9.78
CA GLY A 31 5.91 -0.08 -9.21
C GLY A 31 4.82 -0.37 -10.23
N LEU A 32 3.66 -0.74 -9.72
CA LEU A 32 2.40 -0.86 -10.46
C LEU A 32 1.57 0.39 -10.26
N GLU A 33 0.63 0.66 -11.18
CA GLU A 33 -0.38 1.71 -10.94
C GLU A 33 -1.21 1.41 -9.68
N ASP A 34 -1.40 2.43 -8.83
CA ASP A 34 -2.27 2.36 -7.66
C ASP A 34 -3.71 2.76 -8.04
N GLY A 35 -4.33 1.94 -8.90
CA GLY A 35 -5.71 2.09 -9.36
C GLY A 35 -5.99 3.47 -9.97
N PHE A 36 -7.02 4.16 -9.48
CA PHE A 36 -7.44 5.47 -9.97
C PHE A 36 -6.48 6.62 -9.61
N LYS A 37 -5.54 6.43 -8.69
CA LYS A 37 -4.67 7.49 -8.15
C LYS A 37 -3.54 7.91 -9.09
N LYS A 38 -3.08 7.00 -9.95
CA LYS A 38 -2.09 7.25 -11.04
C LYS A 38 -0.84 8.02 -10.62
N TYR A 39 -0.17 7.55 -9.57
CA TYR A 39 1.08 8.19 -9.12
C TYR A 39 2.22 8.01 -10.12
N PRO A 40 3.12 9.01 -10.29
CA PRO A 40 4.25 8.91 -11.21
C PRO A 40 5.26 7.87 -10.74
N MET A 41 5.91 7.20 -11.70
CA MET A 41 6.96 6.22 -11.48
C MET A 41 8.04 6.36 -12.53
N ASP A 42 9.31 6.07 -12.16
CA ASP A 42 10.38 6.04 -13.16
C ASP A 42 10.26 4.80 -14.06
N LEU A 43 9.89 3.68 -13.46
CA LEU A 43 9.66 2.42 -14.16
C LEU A 43 8.28 1.86 -13.80
N LEU A 44 7.35 2.04 -14.72
CA LEU A 44 5.98 1.52 -14.57
C LEU A 44 5.90 0.08 -15.06
N ILE A 45 5.57 -0.84 -14.17
CA ILE A 45 5.27 -2.24 -14.48
C ILE A 45 3.78 -2.38 -14.78
N GLN A 46 3.47 -2.91 -15.93
CA GLN A 46 2.09 -3.11 -16.36
C GLN A 46 1.53 -4.45 -15.91
N LYS A 47 0.37 -4.42 -15.28
CA LYS A 47 -0.37 -5.62 -14.91
C LYS A 47 -1.14 -6.14 -16.12
N LYS A 48 -0.61 -7.17 -16.79
CA LYS A 48 -1.21 -7.79 -17.96
C LYS A 48 -2.16 -8.93 -17.58
N TYR A 49 -3.06 -9.29 -18.49
CA TYR A 49 -4.00 -10.42 -18.36
C TYR A 49 -5.10 -10.24 -17.29
N ASP A 50 -5.44 -9.01 -16.92
CA ASP A 50 -6.44 -8.72 -15.88
C ASP A 50 -7.81 -8.26 -16.44
N SER A 51 -7.95 -8.15 -17.79
CA SER A 51 -9.19 -7.75 -18.45
C SER A 51 -9.51 -8.61 -19.67
N GLY A 52 -10.77 -8.56 -20.13
CA GLY A 52 -11.25 -9.17 -21.35
C GLY A 52 -10.99 -10.68 -21.48
N PHE A 53 -10.73 -11.12 -22.70
CA PHE A 53 -10.46 -12.54 -23.04
C PHE A 53 -9.18 -13.06 -22.37
N LEU A 54 -8.15 -12.21 -22.24
CA LEU A 54 -6.88 -12.57 -21.60
C LEU A 54 -7.06 -12.95 -20.12
N LYS A 55 -8.03 -12.34 -19.43
CA LYS A 55 -8.39 -12.72 -18.06
C LYS A 55 -8.94 -14.15 -17.99
N LYS A 56 -9.72 -14.57 -18.99
CA LYS A 56 -10.25 -15.95 -19.06
C LYS A 56 -9.11 -16.96 -19.23
N ILE A 57 -8.14 -16.66 -20.11
CA ILE A 57 -6.92 -17.49 -20.30
C ILE A 57 -6.13 -17.58 -18.99
N LYS A 58 -5.90 -16.46 -18.29
CA LYS A 58 -5.22 -16.45 -17.00
C LYS A 58 -5.92 -17.39 -15.99
N ILE A 59 -7.25 -17.28 -15.86
CA ILE A 59 -8.02 -18.11 -14.93
C ILE A 59 -7.91 -19.58 -15.30
N PHE A 60 -8.01 -19.93 -16.59
CA PHE A 60 -7.89 -21.29 -17.09
C PHE A 60 -6.52 -21.90 -16.76
N LEU A 61 -5.45 -21.23 -17.12
CA LEU A 61 -4.08 -21.66 -16.85
C LEU A 61 -3.79 -21.82 -15.35
N TYR A 62 -4.33 -20.90 -14.54
CA TYR A 62 -4.18 -20.99 -13.09
C TYR A 62 -4.95 -22.20 -12.50
N ARG A 63 -6.15 -22.49 -13.01
CA ARG A 63 -6.97 -23.62 -12.52
C ARG A 63 -6.33 -24.98 -12.83
N ILE A 64 -5.81 -25.15 -14.06
CA ILE A 64 -5.27 -26.45 -14.51
C ILE A 64 -3.81 -26.61 -14.07
N PHE A 65 -2.97 -25.64 -14.36
CA PHE A 65 -1.51 -25.76 -14.23
C PHE A 65 -0.96 -25.03 -13.00
N ARG A 66 -1.81 -24.30 -12.24
CA ARG A 66 -1.37 -23.42 -11.13
C ARG A 66 -0.35 -22.36 -11.58
N ILE A 67 -0.37 -21.98 -12.86
CA ILE A 67 0.52 -20.98 -13.44
C ILE A 67 -0.17 -19.61 -13.41
N ASP A 68 0.42 -18.64 -12.73
CA ASP A 68 -0.02 -17.24 -12.76
C ASP A 68 0.77 -16.46 -13.81
N ILE A 69 0.23 -16.40 -15.04
CA ILE A 69 0.87 -15.72 -16.17
C ILE A 69 0.99 -14.20 -15.95
N SER A 70 0.11 -13.59 -15.15
CA SER A 70 0.21 -12.18 -14.79
C SER A 70 1.48 -11.90 -13.98
N SER A 71 1.71 -12.71 -12.93
CA SER A 71 2.93 -12.65 -12.13
C SER A 71 4.20 -12.91 -12.95
N LEU A 72 4.18 -13.90 -13.84
CA LEU A 72 5.30 -14.17 -14.74
C LEU A 72 5.59 -13.01 -15.70
N SER A 73 4.55 -12.35 -16.20
CA SER A 73 4.70 -11.14 -17.02
C SER A 73 5.35 -9.99 -16.24
N ILE A 74 5.00 -9.82 -14.97
CA ILE A 74 5.63 -8.82 -14.08
C ILE A 74 7.12 -9.14 -13.89
N GLU A 75 7.45 -10.39 -13.55
CA GLU A 75 8.84 -10.83 -13.40
C GLU A 75 9.66 -10.57 -14.68
N ARG A 76 9.09 -10.88 -15.86
CA ARG A 76 9.76 -10.62 -17.14
C ARG A 76 10.02 -9.13 -17.37
N GLN A 77 9.07 -8.26 -17.01
CA GLN A 77 9.24 -6.82 -17.11
C GLN A 77 10.35 -6.31 -16.17
N VAL A 78 10.37 -6.77 -14.91
CA VAL A 78 11.46 -6.48 -13.96
C VAL A 78 12.82 -6.89 -14.55
N ARG A 79 12.93 -8.11 -15.09
CA ARG A 79 14.17 -8.60 -15.71
C ARG A 79 14.60 -7.79 -16.93
N LYS A 80 13.64 -7.27 -17.71
CA LYS A 80 13.94 -6.42 -18.86
C LYS A 80 14.65 -5.12 -18.44
N HIS A 81 14.31 -4.58 -17.27
CA HIS A 81 14.90 -3.36 -16.72
C HIS A 81 16.05 -3.62 -15.74
N GLN A 82 16.69 -4.78 -15.79
CA GLN A 82 17.74 -5.13 -14.82
C GLN A 82 18.87 -4.12 -14.73
N LYS A 83 19.26 -3.45 -15.85
CA LYS A 83 20.34 -2.46 -15.85
C LYS A 83 20.04 -1.26 -14.94
N GLU A 84 18.78 -0.82 -14.95
CA GLU A 84 18.31 0.31 -14.13
C GLU A 84 18.02 -0.10 -12.68
N LEU A 85 17.89 -1.40 -12.40
CA LEU A 85 17.43 -1.96 -11.13
C LEU A 85 18.54 -2.65 -10.32
N THR A 86 19.79 -2.57 -10.77
CA THR A 86 20.96 -3.21 -10.13
C THR A 86 22.00 -2.19 -9.69
N GLY A 87 22.86 -2.57 -8.74
CA GLY A 87 23.96 -1.73 -8.26
C GLY A 87 23.55 -0.59 -7.32
N HIS A 88 22.39 -0.67 -6.69
CA HIS A 88 21.96 0.30 -5.67
C HIS A 88 22.56 0.00 -4.30
N ASP A 89 22.81 1.05 -3.53
CA ASP A 89 23.30 0.91 -2.15
C ASP A 89 22.20 0.41 -1.20
N VAL A 90 20.96 0.82 -1.46
CA VAL A 90 19.77 0.45 -0.67
C VAL A 90 18.62 0.13 -1.60
N VAL A 91 17.92 -0.97 -1.31
CA VAL A 91 16.59 -1.28 -1.87
C VAL A 91 15.58 -1.28 -0.73
N GLN A 92 14.49 -0.53 -0.87
CA GLN A 92 13.35 -0.60 0.04
C GLN A 92 12.11 -1.09 -0.70
N PHE A 93 11.54 -2.19 -0.19
CA PHE A 93 10.22 -2.67 -0.64
C PHE A 93 9.13 -2.02 0.20
N ILE A 94 8.03 -1.61 -0.46
CA ILE A 94 6.89 -1.00 0.24
C ILE A 94 6.13 -2.00 1.13
N ASN A 95 6.19 -3.30 0.78
CA ASN A 95 5.73 -4.43 1.59
C ASN A 95 6.29 -5.75 1.05
N GLU A 96 5.88 -6.89 1.64
CA GLU A 96 6.33 -8.24 1.26
C GLU A 96 5.97 -8.63 -0.19
N ASN A 97 4.96 -8.01 -0.78
CA ASN A 97 4.49 -8.29 -2.13
C ASN A 97 4.26 -6.99 -2.94
N ALA A 98 5.30 -6.18 -2.98
CA ALA A 98 5.30 -4.81 -3.54
C ALA A 98 4.80 -4.71 -5.00
N LEU A 99 4.88 -5.79 -5.78
CA LEU A 99 4.41 -5.85 -7.18
C LEU A 99 3.18 -6.74 -7.37
N SER A 100 2.45 -7.06 -6.30
CA SER A 100 1.19 -7.84 -6.32
C SER A 100 1.27 -9.14 -7.14
N CYS A 101 2.34 -9.90 -6.96
CA CYS A 101 2.58 -11.18 -7.60
C CYS A 101 2.09 -12.36 -6.74
N SER A 102 2.00 -13.56 -7.33
CA SER A 102 1.90 -14.78 -6.54
C SER A 102 3.12 -14.93 -5.63
N PRO A 103 2.99 -15.49 -4.41
CA PRO A 103 4.10 -15.56 -3.45
C PRO A 103 5.39 -16.19 -4.00
N LYS A 104 5.26 -17.21 -4.86
CA LYS A 104 6.40 -17.84 -5.52
C LYS A 104 7.16 -16.89 -6.46
N VAL A 105 6.44 -16.05 -7.20
CA VAL A 105 7.05 -15.05 -8.10
C VAL A 105 7.57 -13.87 -7.29
N ALA A 106 6.83 -13.39 -6.30
CA ALA A 106 7.27 -12.33 -5.40
C ALA A 106 8.62 -12.69 -4.75
N LYS A 107 8.77 -13.96 -4.28
CA LYS A 107 10.04 -14.47 -3.75
C LYS A 107 11.18 -14.37 -4.76
N ARG A 108 10.96 -14.76 -6.03
CA ARG A 108 12.02 -14.69 -7.07
C ARG A 108 12.42 -13.25 -7.41
N ILE A 109 11.45 -12.36 -7.48
CA ILE A 109 11.68 -10.92 -7.72
C ILE A 109 12.46 -10.33 -6.54
N PHE A 110 12.05 -10.62 -5.31
CA PHE A 110 12.75 -10.16 -4.12
C PHE A 110 14.20 -10.67 -4.08
N ASP A 111 14.42 -11.97 -4.36
CA ASP A 111 15.75 -12.58 -4.38
C ASP A 111 16.66 -11.97 -5.46
N PHE A 112 16.09 -11.60 -6.60
CA PHE A 112 16.81 -10.85 -7.63
C PHE A 112 17.29 -9.50 -7.10
N PHE A 113 16.41 -8.67 -6.56
CA PHE A 113 16.80 -7.36 -6.03
C PHE A 113 17.85 -7.48 -4.90
N ARG A 114 17.66 -8.42 -4.01
CA ARG A 114 18.60 -8.69 -2.91
C ARG A 114 20.00 -9.07 -3.38
N LYS A 115 20.10 -9.88 -4.42
CA LYS A 115 21.38 -10.34 -4.95
C LYS A 115 22.13 -9.28 -5.75
N GLU A 116 21.40 -8.45 -6.44
CA GLU A 116 21.94 -7.45 -7.37
C GLU A 116 22.21 -6.08 -6.71
N ASN A 117 21.86 -5.92 -5.43
CA ASN A 117 22.00 -4.67 -4.69
C ASN A 117 22.58 -4.93 -3.29
N LYS A 118 23.09 -3.86 -2.60
CA LYS A 118 23.89 -4.06 -1.37
C LYS A 118 23.04 -4.38 -0.13
N LYS A 119 22.03 -3.54 0.18
CA LYS A 119 21.21 -3.66 1.39
C LYS A 119 19.73 -3.65 1.04
N THR A 120 18.94 -4.50 1.70
CA THR A 120 17.51 -4.63 1.43
C THR A 120 16.72 -4.38 2.72
N PHE A 121 15.78 -3.44 2.64
CA PHE A 121 14.86 -3.09 3.72
C PHE A 121 13.41 -3.31 3.30
N LEU A 122 12.56 -3.52 4.29
CA LEU A 122 11.11 -3.62 4.13
C LEU A 122 10.43 -2.45 4.85
N LEU A 123 9.52 -1.78 4.15
CA LEU A 123 8.51 -0.96 4.79
C LEU A 123 7.30 -1.85 5.02
N SER A 124 6.82 -1.96 6.26
CA SER A 124 5.55 -2.61 6.54
C SER A 124 4.44 -1.60 6.32
N CYS A 125 3.72 -1.77 5.20
CA CYS A 125 2.65 -0.90 4.74
C CYS A 125 1.64 -1.71 3.90
N GLY A 126 0.38 -1.34 3.94
CA GLY A 126 -0.67 -2.02 3.17
C GLY A 126 -1.08 -3.35 3.81
N THR A 127 -0.84 -4.47 3.15
CA THR A 127 -1.22 -5.79 3.66
C THR A 127 0.00 -6.69 3.71
N ASP A 128 0.34 -7.21 4.88
CA ASP A 128 1.41 -8.18 5.11
C ASP A 128 0.95 -9.32 6.03
N HIS A 129 1.74 -10.38 6.14
CA HIS A 129 1.37 -11.55 6.94
C HIS A 129 1.17 -11.22 8.42
N LEU A 130 2.10 -10.46 9.03
CA LEU A 130 2.05 -10.18 10.47
C LEU A 130 0.90 -9.27 10.85
N SER A 131 0.65 -8.20 10.12
CA SER A 131 -0.44 -7.27 10.40
C SER A 131 -1.80 -7.95 10.24
N VAL A 132 -1.97 -8.77 9.19
CA VAL A 132 -3.21 -9.52 8.98
C VAL A 132 -3.42 -10.58 10.07
N LYS A 133 -2.38 -11.31 10.45
CA LYS A 133 -2.43 -12.29 11.54
C LYS A 133 -2.82 -11.64 12.85
N TYR A 134 -2.18 -10.51 13.20
CA TYR A 134 -2.46 -9.75 14.40
C TYR A 134 -3.91 -9.24 14.45
N ALA A 135 -4.42 -8.74 13.31
CA ALA A 135 -5.81 -8.32 13.16
C ALA A 135 -6.78 -9.51 13.22
N PHE A 136 -6.45 -10.65 12.61
CA PHE A 136 -7.27 -11.86 12.63
C PHE A 136 -7.39 -12.48 14.03
N GLU A 137 -6.33 -12.44 14.81
CA GLU A 137 -6.28 -12.82 16.23
C GLU A 137 -6.99 -11.81 17.16
N LYS A 138 -7.63 -10.77 16.59
CA LYS A 138 -8.38 -9.72 17.31
C LYS A 138 -7.54 -8.97 18.36
N LYS A 139 -6.25 -8.81 18.12
CA LYS A 139 -5.33 -8.08 19.01
C LYS A 139 -5.42 -6.56 18.86
N LEU A 140 -6.12 -6.07 17.84
CA LEU A 140 -6.47 -4.66 17.66
C LEU A 140 -7.93 -4.44 18.05
N ARG A 141 -8.21 -3.34 18.74
CA ARG A 141 -9.58 -2.92 19.06
C ARG A 141 -10.44 -2.75 17.80
N TYR A 142 -9.87 -2.10 16.79
CA TYR A 142 -10.42 -1.97 15.45
C TYR A 142 -9.34 -2.33 14.44
N SER A 143 -9.73 -2.98 13.36
CA SER A 143 -8.81 -3.40 12.31
C SER A 143 -9.51 -3.42 10.95
N LEU A 144 -8.73 -3.58 9.89
CA LEU A 144 -9.26 -3.80 8.54
C LEU A 144 -10.19 -5.03 8.43
N LEU A 145 -10.13 -5.98 9.39
CA LEU A 145 -11.01 -7.16 9.47
C LEU A 145 -12.22 -6.96 10.40
N THR A 146 -12.33 -5.84 11.12
CA THR A 146 -13.48 -5.55 11.98
C THR A 146 -14.81 -5.63 11.22
N PRO A 147 -14.97 -5.09 9.99
CA PRO A 147 -16.20 -5.24 9.22
C PRO A 147 -16.53 -6.71 8.86
N TYR A 148 -15.51 -7.52 8.60
CA TYR A 148 -15.67 -8.95 8.35
C TYR A 148 -16.19 -9.69 9.59
N PHE A 149 -15.61 -9.45 10.75
CA PHE A 149 -16.07 -10.07 12.01
C PHE A 149 -17.47 -9.62 12.42
N ASN A 150 -17.88 -8.42 12.04
CA ASN A 150 -19.20 -7.85 12.33
C ASN A 150 -20.24 -8.15 11.24
N GLY A 151 -19.93 -9.00 10.26
CA GLY A 151 -20.86 -9.37 9.17
C GLY A 151 -21.16 -8.27 8.15
N LYS A 152 -20.43 -7.14 8.18
CA LYS A 152 -20.59 -6.03 7.22
C LYS A 152 -19.87 -6.27 5.90
N SER A 153 -18.95 -7.21 5.85
CA SER A 153 -18.28 -7.64 4.63
C SER A 153 -18.13 -9.17 4.60
N SER A 154 -18.27 -9.73 3.41
CA SER A 154 -18.20 -11.18 3.17
C SER A 154 -16.77 -11.71 3.15
N LYS A 155 -16.63 -13.05 3.25
CA LYS A 155 -15.34 -13.71 3.05
C LYS A 155 -14.77 -13.47 1.65
N SER A 156 -15.63 -13.37 0.62
CA SER A 156 -15.20 -13.09 -0.76
C SER A 156 -14.59 -11.71 -0.91
N GLU A 157 -15.18 -10.69 -0.29
CA GLU A 157 -14.64 -9.31 -0.27
C GLU A 157 -13.31 -9.21 0.50
N ASN A 158 -13.11 -10.05 1.51
CA ASN A 158 -11.88 -10.11 2.30
C ASN A 158 -10.87 -11.14 1.79
N ARG A 159 -11.15 -11.84 0.68
CA ARG A 159 -10.32 -12.95 0.16
C ARG A 159 -8.86 -12.54 -0.03
N PHE A 160 -8.61 -11.35 -0.57
CA PHE A 160 -7.25 -10.84 -0.77
C PHE A 160 -6.51 -10.70 0.56
N VAL A 161 -7.12 -10.05 1.54
CA VAL A 161 -6.51 -9.86 2.87
C VAL A 161 -6.30 -11.19 3.58
N LEU A 162 -7.33 -12.05 3.60
CA LEU A 162 -7.26 -13.36 4.24
C LEU A 162 -6.24 -14.31 3.60
N SER A 163 -5.90 -14.10 2.31
CA SER A 163 -4.87 -14.91 1.64
C SER A 163 -3.47 -14.74 2.26
N TYR A 164 -3.21 -13.63 2.97
CA TYR A 164 -1.95 -13.44 3.69
C TYR A 164 -1.77 -14.37 4.89
N LEU A 165 -2.84 -15.08 5.30
CA LEU A 165 -2.77 -16.14 6.31
C LEU A 165 -2.49 -17.52 5.71
N ASP A 166 -2.47 -17.65 4.39
CA ASP A 166 -2.16 -18.91 3.70
C ASP A 166 -0.69 -19.27 3.87
N ARG A 167 -0.40 -20.59 3.89
CA ARG A 167 0.97 -21.13 3.99
C ARG A 167 1.96 -20.52 2.99
N ALA A 168 1.48 -20.16 1.79
CA ALA A 168 2.35 -19.58 0.75
C ALA A 168 2.83 -18.17 1.11
N HIS A 169 1.95 -17.32 1.66
CA HIS A 169 2.31 -15.98 2.14
C HIS A 169 3.10 -16.06 3.46
N GLU A 170 2.74 -16.92 4.38
CA GLU A 170 3.52 -17.18 5.59
C GLU A 170 4.95 -17.61 5.27
N SER A 171 5.12 -18.55 4.31
CA SER A 171 6.44 -18.97 3.84
C SER A 171 7.23 -17.85 3.17
N LEU A 172 6.56 -16.98 2.38
CA LEU A 172 7.17 -15.80 1.78
C LEU A 172 7.64 -14.83 2.87
N HIS A 173 6.78 -14.53 3.86
CA HIS A 173 7.09 -13.69 5.00
C HIS A 173 8.36 -14.16 5.72
N HIS A 174 8.39 -15.41 6.18
CA HIS A 174 9.55 -15.96 6.90
C HIS A 174 10.81 -15.92 6.06
N TRP A 175 10.68 -16.20 4.76
CA TRP A 175 11.83 -16.14 3.86
C TRP A 175 12.34 -14.70 3.69
N ILE A 176 11.48 -13.71 3.48
CA ILE A 176 11.86 -12.29 3.38
C ILE A 176 12.53 -11.83 4.67
N PHE A 177 11.91 -12.08 5.82
CA PHE A 177 12.42 -11.65 7.12
C PHE A 177 13.77 -12.28 7.47
N LYS A 178 14.07 -13.46 6.95
CA LYS A 178 15.42 -14.03 7.05
C LYS A 178 16.48 -13.21 6.27
N HIS A 179 16.10 -12.56 5.18
CA HIS A 179 17.04 -12.00 4.20
C HIS A 179 17.09 -10.46 4.14
N ILE A 180 16.21 -9.73 4.84
CA ILE A 180 16.28 -8.27 4.94
C ILE A 180 17.24 -7.84 6.03
N GLU A 181 17.77 -6.60 5.92
CA GLU A 181 18.55 -5.93 6.96
C GLU A 181 17.66 -5.36 8.07
N GLY A 182 16.46 -4.96 7.74
CA GLY A 182 15.51 -4.41 8.68
C GLY A 182 14.14 -4.14 8.09
N VAL A 183 13.16 -3.97 8.99
CA VAL A 183 11.79 -3.59 8.67
C VAL A 183 11.40 -2.34 9.45
N ILE A 184 10.73 -1.41 8.76
CA ILE A 184 10.21 -0.14 9.31
C ILE A 184 8.68 -0.23 9.27
N ALA A 185 8.00 0.09 10.38
CA ALA A 185 6.55 0.22 10.37
C ALA A 185 6.14 1.62 9.91
N SER A 186 5.12 1.70 9.08
CA SER A 186 4.58 2.98 8.59
C SER A 186 3.47 3.54 9.48
N ASP A 187 2.87 2.72 10.34
CA ASP A 187 1.77 3.08 11.23
C ASP A 187 1.68 2.10 12.42
N LEU A 188 0.79 2.38 13.37
CA LEU A 188 0.59 1.56 14.59
C LEU A 188 0.12 0.14 14.27
N ASP A 189 -0.70 -0.06 13.23
CA ASP A 189 -1.16 -1.38 12.77
C ASP A 189 -0.01 -2.33 12.44
N TYR A 190 1.13 -1.78 12.03
CA TYR A 190 2.36 -2.51 11.69
C TYR A 190 3.37 -2.48 12.83
N HIS A 191 3.41 -1.38 13.61
CA HIS A 191 4.27 -1.28 14.78
C HIS A 191 3.97 -2.35 15.83
N LEU A 192 2.68 -2.50 16.18
CA LEU A 192 2.28 -3.41 17.27
C LEU A 192 2.70 -4.87 17.03
N PRO A 193 2.48 -5.47 15.84
CA PRO A 193 2.97 -6.82 15.56
C PRO A 193 4.49 -6.94 15.42
N LEU A 194 5.19 -5.85 15.08
CA LEU A 194 6.63 -5.84 14.83
C LEU A 194 7.50 -5.45 16.04
N LYS A 195 6.93 -4.81 17.06
CA LYS A 195 7.68 -4.14 18.14
C LYS A 195 8.76 -4.99 18.83
N ASN A 196 8.58 -6.30 18.88
CA ASN A 196 9.52 -7.25 19.50
C ASN A 196 10.37 -8.02 18.48
N HIS A 197 10.24 -7.72 17.17
CA HIS A 197 10.98 -8.46 16.15
C HIS A 197 12.43 -7.96 16.07
N PRO A 198 13.46 -8.84 16.04
CA PRO A 198 14.87 -8.42 16.09
C PRO A 198 15.32 -7.54 14.91
N LYS A 199 14.64 -7.62 13.77
CA LYS A 199 14.92 -6.78 12.59
C LYS A 199 14.09 -5.49 12.56
N TYR A 200 13.27 -5.24 13.55
CA TYR A 200 12.47 -4.03 13.62
C TYR A 200 13.35 -2.79 13.88
N LYS A 201 13.17 -1.75 13.06
CA LYS A 201 13.97 -0.52 13.11
C LYS A 201 13.22 0.69 13.67
N GLY A 202 11.93 0.56 13.91
CA GLY A 202 11.08 1.63 14.46
C GLY A 202 9.86 1.93 13.59
N CYS A 203 9.00 2.80 14.11
CA CYS A 203 7.85 3.33 13.40
C CYS A 203 8.20 4.70 12.84
N VAL A 204 8.14 4.83 11.52
CA VAL A 204 8.33 6.09 10.81
C VAL A 204 7.02 6.40 10.08
N PRO A 205 6.29 7.42 10.51
CA PRO A 205 5.04 7.82 9.86
C PRO A 205 5.24 8.12 8.38
N ASN A 206 4.15 7.99 7.63
CA ASN A 206 4.15 8.28 6.21
C ASN A 206 4.65 9.70 5.94
N CYS A 207 5.70 9.82 5.14
CA CYS A 207 6.27 11.13 4.80
C CYS A 207 5.32 11.91 3.88
N ILE A 208 5.24 13.22 4.14
CA ILE A 208 4.45 14.17 3.33
C ILE A 208 5.39 15.26 2.84
N ASN A 209 5.29 15.59 1.56
CA ASN A 209 6.02 16.74 1.02
C ASN A 209 5.28 18.04 1.36
N THR A 210 5.65 18.66 2.47
CA THR A 210 5.03 19.90 2.95
C THR A 210 5.24 21.11 2.03
N SER A 211 6.22 21.07 1.12
CA SER A 211 6.41 22.15 0.13
C SER A 211 5.33 22.18 -0.96
N LEU A 212 4.46 21.18 -1.01
CA LEU A 212 3.31 21.16 -1.96
C LEU A 212 2.06 21.85 -1.38
N PHE A 213 2.10 22.28 -0.12
CA PHE A 213 0.96 22.83 0.57
C PHE A 213 1.33 24.17 1.21
N GLU A 214 0.48 25.14 1.02
CA GLU A 214 0.55 26.41 1.75
C GLU A 214 -0.41 26.39 2.94
N ALA A 215 0.06 26.86 4.09
CA ALA A 215 -0.78 27.01 5.25
C ALA A 215 -1.81 28.11 4.99
N THR A 216 -3.06 27.76 4.92
CA THR A 216 -4.15 28.74 4.81
C THR A 216 -4.62 29.11 6.22
N PRO A 217 -4.67 30.44 6.58
CA PRO A 217 -5.21 30.85 7.85
C PRO A 217 -6.64 30.33 8.04
N LEU A 218 -6.92 29.79 9.23
CA LEU A 218 -8.28 29.39 9.57
C LEU A 218 -9.21 30.60 9.53
N LYS A 219 -10.22 30.55 8.67
CA LYS A 219 -11.30 31.54 8.70
C LYS A 219 -12.16 31.26 9.93
N THR A 220 -12.13 32.15 10.90
CA THR A 220 -12.91 32.04 12.14
C THR A 220 -14.38 32.43 11.96
N ALA A 221 -14.71 33.09 10.85
CA ALA A 221 -16.08 33.49 10.50
C ALA A 221 -16.66 32.57 9.43
N GLY A 222 -17.92 32.17 9.59
CA GLY A 222 -18.64 31.30 8.65
C GLY A 222 -18.82 29.87 9.12
N LYS A 223 -19.27 29.00 8.18
CA LYS A 223 -19.49 27.57 8.46
C LYS A 223 -18.15 26.83 8.55
N ILE A 224 -18.08 25.89 9.47
CA ILE A 224 -16.97 24.94 9.56
C ILE A 224 -17.12 23.95 8.40
N ARG A 225 -16.15 23.92 7.50
CA ARG A 225 -16.12 22.96 6.40
C ARG A 225 -15.48 21.66 6.83
N ILE A 226 -16.23 20.56 6.68
CA ILE A 226 -15.77 19.20 6.94
C ILE A 226 -15.53 18.52 5.60
N PHE A 227 -14.27 18.15 5.31
CA PHE A 227 -13.92 17.42 4.12
C PHE A 227 -13.98 15.92 4.37
N HIS A 228 -14.72 15.16 3.53
CA HIS A 228 -14.85 13.71 3.61
C HIS A 228 -14.45 13.06 2.29
N GLY A 229 -13.20 12.57 2.24
CA GLY A 229 -12.67 11.84 1.10
C GLY A 229 -12.91 10.32 1.22
N ILE A 230 -13.66 9.72 0.30
CA ILE A 230 -14.07 8.32 0.34
C ILE A 230 -13.35 7.50 -0.73
N ASN A 231 -12.68 6.42 -0.32
CA ASN A 231 -12.33 5.31 -1.20
C ASN A 231 -13.44 4.25 -1.09
N LYS A 232 -14.31 4.14 -2.10
CA LYS A 232 -15.47 3.26 -2.11
C LYS A 232 -15.13 1.78 -1.91
N GLU A 233 -13.98 1.32 -2.46
CA GLU A 233 -13.54 -0.08 -2.32
C GLU A 233 -13.18 -0.44 -0.87
N ASN A 234 -12.81 0.56 -0.08
CA ASN A 234 -12.41 0.42 1.32
C ASN A 234 -13.40 1.05 2.30
N TYR A 235 -14.64 1.31 1.87
CA TYR A 235 -15.64 2.06 2.63
C TYR A 235 -15.75 1.61 4.09
N TYR A 236 -16.09 0.35 4.34
CA TYR A 236 -16.22 -0.19 5.69
C TYR A 236 -14.88 -0.35 6.42
N ARG A 237 -13.80 -0.69 5.69
CA ARG A 237 -12.46 -0.85 6.28
C ARG A 237 -11.88 0.46 6.79
N LYS A 238 -12.28 1.59 6.20
CA LYS A 238 -11.89 2.94 6.62
C LYS A 238 -12.84 3.56 7.64
N GLY A 239 -13.91 2.87 8.03
CA GLY A 239 -14.87 3.34 9.01
C GLY A 239 -15.76 4.48 8.52
N ASN A 240 -15.95 4.61 7.20
CA ASN A 240 -16.81 5.68 6.66
C ASN A 240 -18.24 5.61 7.17
N ASP A 241 -18.79 4.42 7.40
CA ASP A 241 -20.12 4.22 7.98
C ASP A 241 -20.25 4.77 9.41
N PHE A 242 -19.18 4.73 10.20
CA PHE A 242 -19.16 5.37 11.52
C PHE A 242 -19.04 6.88 11.40
N PHE A 243 -18.17 7.35 10.50
CA PHE A 243 -17.98 8.78 10.27
C PHE A 243 -19.27 9.44 9.77
N GLU A 244 -19.96 8.86 8.80
CA GLU A 244 -21.23 9.38 8.25
C GLU A 244 -22.34 9.42 9.30
N LYS A 245 -22.43 8.41 10.16
CA LYS A 245 -23.39 8.43 11.29
C LYS A 245 -23.08 9.55 12.28
N ALA A 246 -21.81 9.74 12.62
CA ALA A 246 -21.40 10.84 13.50
C ALA A 246 -21.68 12.20 12.85
N LEU A 247 -21.39 12.32 11.56
CA LEU A 247 -21.65 13.52 10.78
C LEU A 247 -23.11 13.89 10.76
N ALA A 248 -24.02 12.93 10.50
CA ALA A 248 -25.46 13.16 10.52
C ALA A 248 -25.97 13.68 11.89
N ILE A 249 -25.39 13.21 13.01
CA ILE A 249 -25.71 13.72 14.36
C ILE A 249 -25.27 15.19 14.49
N VAL A 250 -24.06 15.50 14.02
CA VAL A 250 -23.49 16.84 14.13
C VAL A 250 -24.21 17.83 13.22
N GLU A 251 -24.55 17.46 11.98
CA GLU A 251 -25.34 18.28 11.06
C GLU A 251 -26.73 18.59 11.63
N LYS A 252 -27.41 17.59 12.20
CA LYS A 252 -28.71 17.77 12.86
C LYS A 252 -28.64 18.73 14.05
N LYS A 253 -27.51 18.69 14.80
CA LYS A 253 -27.32 19.54 15.99
C LYS A 253 -26.92 20.98 15.65
N TYR A 254 -26.18 21.16 14.54
CA TYR A 254 -25.58 22.44 14.16
C TYR A 254 -25.78 22.77 12.67
N PRO A 255 -27.02 22.81 12.13
CA PRO A 255 -27.27 22.88 10.68
C PRO A 255 -26.68 24.12 10.02
N GLU A 256 -26.69 25.27 10.76
CA GLU A 256 -26.18 26.53 10.23
C GLU A 256 -24.66 26.73 10.39
N ARG A 257 -24.01 25.84 11.13
CA ARG A 257 -22.56 25.96 11.46
C ARG A 257 -21.63 25.06 10.66
N ILE A 258 -22.19 24.12 9.89
CA ILE A 258 -21.41 23.06 9.24
C ILE A 258 -21.75 23.02 7.75
N GLU A 259 -20.71 22.84 6.95
CA GLU A 259 -20.78 22.52 5.53
C GLU A 259 -19.96 21.24 5.29
N VAL A 260 -20.55 20.24 4.62
CA VAL A 260 -19.86 18.97 4.32
C VAL A 260 -19.53 18.90 2.84
N LEU A 261 -18.25 18.69 2.54
CA LEU A 261 -17.76 18.42 1.19
C LEU A 261 -17.35 16.95 1.09
N THR A 262 -18.15 16.17 0.37
CA THR A 262 -17.85 14.74 0.15
C THR A 262 -17.34 14.52 -1.26
N VAL A 263 -16.18 13.84 -1.37
CA VAL A 263 -15.60 13.42 -2.65
C VAL A 263 -15.27 11.93 -2.62
N SER A 264 -15.31 11.27 -3.77
CA SER A 264 -15.03 9.82 -3.82
C SER A 264 -14.26 9.42 -5.08
N ASN A 265 -13.25 8.54 -4.91
CA ASN A 265 -12.47 7.92 -5.98
C ASN A 265 -11.91 8.92 -7.02
N LEU A 266 -11.47 10.10 -6.59
CA LEU A 266 -10.85 11.09 -7.46
C LEU A 266 -9.38 10.75 -7.74
N PRO A 267 -8.86 11.02 -8.95
CA PRO A 267 -7.43 11.06 -9.22
C PRO A 267 -6.73 12.04 -8.27
N TYR A 268 -5.46 11.77 -7.93
CA TYR A 268 -4.74 12.53 -6.91
C TYR A 268 -4.67 14.03 -7.20
N ASP A 269 -4.40 14.43 -8.45
CA ASP A 269 -4.32 15.81 -8.89
C ASP A 269 -5.64 16.58 -8.77
N VAL A 270 -6.76 15.89 -8.97
CA VAL A 270 -8.12 16.44 -8.77
C VAL A 270 -8.46 16.49 -7.28
N TYR A 271 -8.11 15.42 -6.55
CA TYR A 271 -8.36 15.32 -5.11
C TYR A 271 -7.69 16.47 -4.34
N ILE A 272 -6.42 16.75 -4.63
CA ILE A 272 -5.65 17.84 -3.99
C ILE A 272 -6.28 19.21 -4.20
N LYS A 273 -6.95 19.45 -5.33
CA LYS A 273 -7.61 20.71 -5.64
C LYS A 273 -9.01 20.85 -5.03
N SER A 274 -9.51 19.80 -4.40
CA SER A 274 -10.89 19.79 -3.87
C SER A 274 -11.00 20.22 -2.40
N TYR A 275 -9.89 20.57 -1.73
CA TYR A 275 -9.90 21.12 -0.37
C TYR A 275 -9.02 22.37 -0.20
#